data_4b36b8e6cf89c3e73ef0f49c25cc0d83
#
_entry.id   4b36b8e6cf89c3e73ef0f49c25cc0d83
#
_cell.length_a   1.000
_cell.length_b   1.000
_cell.length_c   1.000
_cell.angle_alpha   90.00
_cell.angle_beta   90.00
_cell.angle_gamma   90.00
#
_symmetry.space_group_name_H-M   'P 1'
#
loop_
_entity.id
_entity.type
_entity.pdbx_description
1 polymer ?
#
loop_
_entity_poly.entity_id
_entity_poly.type
_entity_poly.pdbx_seq_one_letter_code
_entity_poly.pdbx_strand_id
1 'polypeptide(L)'
;MTGYFKFIENSTHPCKHTRIRFFDKNNNELRYVDVRSFGQMWWINKGLSLNKVIKGLGSLGPEPFSKDFDANYLKKVISKRTKSIKAILLDQTIVAGIGNIYADESLYSAGISPFREARTIKKNELIKLKESIVTVLKKSIGSGGTTFSDFRDLEGENGNFGLQTNVYRRTGRECRKCGNLIERQKITGRSTHWCPKCQK
;
A
#
# COMPACT_ATOMS: atom_id res chain seq x y z
N MET A 1 -1.39 -8.52 5.82
CA MET A 1 -0.11 -8.39 6.55
C MET A 1 0.54 -9.73 6.74
N THR A 2 0.04 -10.64 7.58
CA THR A 2 0.55 -12.02 7.73
C THR A 2 -0.41 -13.05 7.15
N GLY A 3 -1.64 -12.65 6.86
CA GLY A 3 -2.63 -13.51 6.25
C GLY A 3 -2.40 -13.68 4.74
N TYR A 4 -2.49 -14.90 4.26
CA TYR A 4 -2.38 -15.24 2.85
C TYR A 4 -3.22 -16.47 2.52
N PHE A 5 -3.60 -16.59 1.25
CA PHE A 5 -4.20 -17.80 0.72
C PHE A 5 -3.12 -18.71 0.13
N LYS A 6 -3.34 -20.01 0.22
CA LYS A 6 -2.53 -21.04 -0.42
C LYS A 6 -3.45 -22.05 -1.08
N PHE A 7 -3.18 -22.37 -2.35
CA PHE A 7 -3.82 -23.46 -3.03
C PHE A 7 -3.02 -24.76 -2.79
N ILE A 8 -3.71 -25.84 -2.51
CA ILE A 8 -3.11 -27.15 -2.19
C ILE A 8 -3.88 -28.22 -2.96
N GLU A 9 -3.21 -28.84 -3.91
CA GLU A 9 -3.72 -30.05 -4.55
C GLU A 9 -3.64 -31.22 -3.57
N ASN A 10 -4.70 -32.05 -3.53
CA ASN A 10 -4.80 -33.17 -2.59
C ASN A 10 -4.53 -32.76 -1.14
N SER A 11 -5.52 -32.13 -0.53
CA SER A 11 -5.46 -31.51 0.80
C SER A 11 -4.59 -32.27 1.81
N THR A 12 -3.75 -31.54 2.50
CA THR A 12 -2.82 -32.03 3.51
C THR A 12 -3.21 -31.59 4.92
N HIS A 13 -2.56 -32.14 5.94
CA HIS A 13 -2.81 -31.76 7.34
C HIS A 13 -2.61 -30.24 7.53
N PRO A 14 -3.55 -29.53 8.19
CA PRO A 14 -3.46 -28.07 8.39
C PRO A 14 -2.35 -27.72 9.40
N CYS A 15 -1.66 -26.59 9.15
CA CYS A 15 -0.75 -26.04 10.14
C CYS A 15 -1.52 -25.29 11.26
N LYS A 16 -0.84 -25.05 12.40
CA LYS A 16 -1.43 -24.35 13.57
C LYS A 16 -1.97 -22.94 13.29
N HIS A 17 -1.57 -22.32 12.18
CA HIS A 17 -2.01 -21.00 11.77
C HIS A 17 -3.08 -21.01 10.68
N THR A 18 -3.56 -22.19 10.27
CA THR A 18 -4.70 -22.33 9.37
C THR A 18 -5.96 -21.82 10.07
N ARG A 19 -6.70 -20.91 9.43
CA ARG A 19 -7.90 -20.29 9.98
C ARG A 19 -9.16 -20.74 9.26
N ILE A 20 -9.11 -20.85 7.93
CA ILE A 20 -10.24 -21.26 7.09
C ILE A 20 -9.73 -22.20 6.01
N ARG A 21 -10.56 -23.16 5.66
CA ARG A 21 -10.30 -24.15 4.60
C ARG A 21 -11.53 -24.24 3.71
N PHE A 22 -11.34 -24.12 2.41
CA PHE A 22 -12.36 -24.36 1.41
C PHE A 22 -11.94 -25.56 0.56
N PHE A 23 -12.86 -26.48 0.32
CA PHE A 23 -12.61 -27.69 -0.45
C PHE A 23 -13.42 -27.68 -1.72
N ASP A 24 -12.84 -28.13 -2.82
CA ASP A 24 -13.57 -28.49 -4.02
C ASP A 24 -13.95 -29.99 -3.99
N LYS A 25 -14.72 -30.41 -5.01
CA LYS A 25 -15.14 -31.81 -5.16
C LYS A 25 -13.98 -32.78 -5.43
N ASN A 26 -12.82 -32.32 -5.81
CA ASN A 26 -11.63 -33.11 -6.11
C ASN A 26 -10.67 -33.19 -4.92
N ASN A 27 -11.11 -32.73 -3.73
CA ASN A 27 -10.29 -32.61 -2.52
C ASN A 27 -9.10 -31.65 -2.61
N ASN A 28 -9.13 -30.70 -3.56
CA ASN A 28 -8.21 -29.59 -3.55
C ASN A 28 -8.67 -28.56 -2.50
N GLU A 29 -7.73 -27.86 -1.92
CA GLU A 29 -7.98 -26.96 -0.81
C GLU A 29 -7.48 -25.53 -1.11
N LEU A 30 -8.35 -24.53 -0.95
CA LEU A 30 -7.92 -23.16 -0.77
C LEU A 30 -7.86 -22.86 0.73
N ARG A 31 -6.66 -22.74 1.25
CA ARG A 31 -6.38 -22.56 2.67
C ARG A 31 -6.04 -21.11 2.98
N TYR A 32 -6.73 -20.53 3.97
CA TYR A 32 -6.36 -19.24 4.54
C TYR A 32 -5.50 -19.44 5.80
N VAL A 33 -4.29 -18.93 5.76
CA VAL A 33 -3.31 -19.00 6.85
C VAL A 33 -3.06 -17.59 7.38
N ASP A 34 -3.20 -17.37 8.70
CA ASP A 34 -2.89 -16.08 9.33
C ASP A 34 -2.29 -16.28 10.72
N VAL A 35 -1.00 -15.99 10.83
CA VAL A 35 -0.22 -16.12 12.07
C VAL A 35 -0.77 -15.23 13.17
N ARG A 36 -1.15 -13.98 12.84
CA ARG A 36 -1.58 -12.96 13.81
C ARG A 36 -3.09 -12.92 14.04
N SER A 37 -3.87 -13.65 13.25
CA SER A 37 -5.33 -13.72 13.34
C SER A 37 -6.04 -12.35 13.24
N PHE A 38 -5.50 -11.41 12.47
CA PHE A 38 -6.11 -10.11 12.22
C PHE A 38 -6.98 -10.08 10.97
N GLY A 39 -6.86 -11.10 10.12
CA GLY A 39 -7.69 -11.25 8.95
C GLY A 39 -9.15 -11.46 9.35
N GLN A 40 -10.05 -10.95 8.52
CA GLN A 40 -11.48 -11.10 8.67
C GLN A 40 -12.08 -11.55 7.36
N MET A 41 -13.12 -12.35 7.41
CA MET A 41 -13.86 -12.85 6.26
C MET A 41 -15.36 -12.74 6.51
N TRP A 42 -16.09 -12.27 5.52
CA TRP A 42 -17.54 -12.09 5.62
C TRP A 42 -18.23 -12.87 4.52
N TRP A 43 -19.27 -13.58 4.90
CA TRP A 43 -20.24 -14.09 3.96
C TRP A 43 -21.33 -13.05 3.77
N ILE A 44 -21.59 -12.65 2.52
CA ILE A 44 -22.57 -11.62 2.20
C ILE A 44 -23.64 -12.20 1.29
N ASN A 45 -24.87 -12.22 1.76
CA ASN A 45 -25.99 -12.72 1.00
C ASN A 45 -26.26 -11.83 -0.23
N LYS A 46 -26.71 -12.46 -1.31
CA LYS A 46 -27.10 -11.76 -2.54
C LYS A 46 -28.11 -10.63 -2.23
N GLY A 47 -27.83 -9.44 -2.75
CA GLY A 47 -28.68 -8.25 -2.57
C GLY A 47 -28.31 -7.36 -1.37
N LEU A 48 -27.43 -7.78 -0.48
CA LEU A 48 -26.92 -6.91 0.57
C LEU A 48 -25.75 -6.04 0.07
N SER A 49 -25.76 -4.77 0.46
CA SER A 49 -24.66 -3.85 0.17
C SER A 49 -23.43 -4.17 1.03
N LEU A 50 -22.26 -4.30 0.40
CA LEU A 50 -20.98 -4.51 1.07
C LEU A 50 -20.71 -3.48 2.17
N ASN A 51 -21.03 -2.20 1.91
CA ASN A 51 -20.82 -1.09 2.84
C ASN A 51 -21.68 -1.18 4.10
N LYS A 52 -22.80 -1.91 4.06
CA LYS A 52 -23.66 -2.16 5.24
C LYS A 52 -23.10 -3.27 6.12
N VAL A 53 -22.45 -4.26 5.52
CA VAL A 53 -21.91 -5.43 6.24
C VAL A 53 -20.50 -5.19 6.75
N ILE A 54 -19.64 -4.62 5.91
CA ILE A 54 -18.23 -4.39 6.25
C ILE A 54 -18.05 -2.93 6.69
N LYS A 55 -17.98 -2.74 8.00
CA LYS A 55 -17.74 -1.42 8.59
C LYS A 55 -16.42 -0.85 8.07
N GLY A 56 -16.44 0.41 7.65
CA GLY A 56 -15.25 1.12 7.14
C GLY A 56 -15.10 1.13 5.62
N LEU A 57 -15.70 0.20 4.85
CA LEU A 57 -15.67 0.26 3.39
C LEU A 57 -16.31 1.54 2.84
N GLY A 58 -17.43 1.97 3.42
CA GLY A 58 -18.14 3.20 3.00
C GLY A 58 -17.39 4.50 3.35
N SER A 59 -16.35 4.46 4.16
CA SER A 59 -15.52 5.62 4.52
C SER A 59 -14.20 5.68 3.76
N LEU A 60 -13.92 4.72 2.89
CA LEU A 60 -12.70 4.74 2.08
C LEU A 60 -12.74 5.89 1.07
N GLY A 61 -11.59 6.54 0.90
CA GLY A 61 -11.37 7.47 -0.19
C GLY A 61 -11.32 6.76 -1.54
N PRO A 62 -11.24 7.52 -2.66
CA PRO A 62 -11.13 6.94 -3.99
C PRO A 62 -9.86 6.10 -4.13
N GLU A 63 -9.93 5.06 -4.95
CA GLU A 63 -8.76 4.28 -5.34
C GLU A 63 -7.87 5.06 -6.32
N PRO A 64 -6.54 4.90 -6.26
CA PRO A 64 -5.58 5.63 -7.11
C PRO A 64 -5.80 5.47 -8.62
N PHE A 65 -6.45 4.38 -9.04
CA PHE A 65 -6.75 4.12 -10.46
C PHE A 65 -8.13 4.62 -10.90
N SER A 66 -8.96 5.08 -9.96
CA SER A 66 -10.28 5.60 -10.30
C SER A 66 -10.21 7.01 -10.92
N LYS A 67 -11.26 7.38 -11.65
CA LYS A 67 -11.41 8.72 -12.22
C LYS A 67 -11.60 9.79 -11.14
N ASP A 68 -12.09 9.38 -9.96
CA ASP A 68 -12.35 10.28 -8.83
C ASP A 68 -11.07 10.70 -8.10
N PHE A 69 -9.94 9.99 -8.33
CA PHE A 69 -8.64 10.33 -7.77
C PHE A 69 -7.85 11.20 -8.75
N ASP A 70 -8.05 12.50 -8.68
CA ASP A 70 -7.33 13.48 -9.49
C ASP A 70 -6.67 14.59 -8.66
N ALA A 71 -5.92 15.48 -9.32
CA ALA A 71 -5.23 16.59 -8.66
C ALA A 71 -6.20 17.64 -8.06
N ASN A 72 -7.41 17.79 -8.60
CA ASN A 72 -8.40 18.70 -8.07
C ASN A 72 -9.01 18.13 -6.79
N TYR A 73 -9.32 16.83 -6.78
CA TYR A 73 -9.73 16.12 -5.58
C TYR A 73 -8.66 16.27 -4.48
N LEU A 74 -7.39 15.92 -4.78
CA LEU A 74 -6.31 16.07 -3.82
C LEU A 74 -6.21 17.52 -3.30
N LYS A 75 -6.25 18.50 -4.18
CA LYS A 75 -6.21 19.94 -3.77
C LYS A 75 -7.35 20.29 -2.83
N LYS A 76 -8.57 19.84 -3.11
CA LYS A 76 -9.75 20.06 -2.26
C LYS A 76 -9.54 19.48 -0.86
N VAL A 77 -9.13 18.21 -0.78
CA VAL A 77 -9.04 17.51 0.52
C VAL A 77 -7.87 17.97 1.37
N ILE A 78 -6.75 18.44 0.77
CA ILE A 78 -5.57 18.86 1.53
C ILE A 78 -5.57 20.35 1.90
N SER A 79 -6.42 21.18 1.30
CA SER A 79 -6.36 22.65 1.35
C SER A 79 -6.29 23.25 2.76
N LYS A 80 -6.90 22.60 3.74
CA LYS A 80 -6.93 23.04 5.15
C LYS A 80 -6.15 22.09 6.09
N ARG A 81 -5.38 21.13 5.56
CA ARG A 81 -4.72 20.11 6.38
C ARG A 81 -3.28 20.48 6.67
N THR A 82 -2.95 20.61 7.94
CA THR A 82 -1.59 20.92 8.44
C THR A 82 -0.73 19.67 8.64
N LYS A 83 -1.33 18.47 8.66
CA LYS A 83 -0.57 17.21 8.72
C LYS A 83 0.37 17.10 7.53
N SER A 84 1.47 16.36 7.71
CA SER A 84 2.42 16.10 6.63
C SER A 84 1.74 15.39 5.46
N ILE A 85 2.22 15.67 4.24
CA ILE A 85 1.66 15.03 3.02
C ILE A 85 1.73 13.50 3.08
N LYS A 86 2.78 12.93 3.67
CA LYS A 86 2.85 11.49 3.88
C LYS A 86 1.74 10.97 4.80
N ALA A 87 1.45 11.66 5.91
CA ALA A 87 0.37 11.27 6.81
C ALA A 87 -0.99 11.30 6.12
N ILE A 88 -1.19 12.24 5.19
CA ILE A 88 -2.39 12.32 4.36
C ILE A 88 -2.49 11.14 3.40
N LEU A 89 -1.40 10.75 2.74
CA LEU A 89 -1.40 9.60 1.83
C LEU A 89 -1.65 8.26 2.55
N LEU A 90 -1.34 8.17 3.83
CA LEU A 90 -1.58 6.97 4.64
C LEU A 90 -3.01 6.90 5.20
N ASP A 91 -3.78 7.96 5.10
CA ASP A 91 -5.17 8.03 5.55
C ASP A 91 -6.09 7.42 4.48
N GLN A 92 -6.58 6.20 4.76
CA GLN A 92 -7.41 5.44 3.82
C GLN A 92 -8.76 6.11 3.53
N THR A 93 -9.18 7.09 4.34
CA THR A 93 -10.38 7.89 4.05
C THR A 93 -10.12 8.97 3.00
N ILE A 94 -8.86 9.25 2.69
CA ILE A 94 -8.45 10.23 1.68
C ILE A 94 -8.07 9.52 0.38
N VAL A 95 -7.30 8.45 0.46
CA VAL A 95 -6.96 7.62 -0.70
C VAL A 95 -6.82 6.17 -0.25
N ALA A 96 -7.61 5.29 -0.87
CA ALA A 96 -7.59 3.87 -0.54
C ALA A 96 -6.33 3.18 -1.09
N GLY A 97 -5.84 2.16 -0.39
CA GLY A 97 -4.82 1.24 -0.88
C GLY A 97 -3.37 1.73 -0.82
N ILE A 98 -3.10 2.99 -0.45
CA ILE A 98 -1.71 3.45 -0.30
C ILE A 98 -1.16 3.07 1.07
N GLY A 99 -0.12 2.22 1.07
CA GLY A 99 0.63 1.83 2.25
C GLY A 99 1.95 2.59 2.39
N ASN A 100 2.68 2.27 3.45
CA ASN A 100 3.91 2.99 3.82
C ASN A 100 5.00 2.96 2.73
N ILE A 101 5.15 1.84 2.05
CA ILE A 101 6.13 1.66 0.96
C ILE A 101 5.79 2.58 -0.20
N TYR A 102 4.56 2.51 -0.66
CA TYR A 102 4.10 3.26 -1.83
C TYR A 102 4.00 4.76 -1.56
N ALA A 103 3.70 5.19 -0.32
CA ALA A 103 3.75 6.59 0.06
C ALA A 103 5.18 7.16 -0.05
N ASP A 104 6.20 6.45 0.50
CA ASP A 104 7.59 6.90 0.41
C ASP A 104 8.08 6.95 -1.04
N GLU A 105 7.85 5.90 -1.81
CA GLU A 105 8.30 5.81 -3.22
C GLU A 105 7.60 6.83 -4.12
N SER A 106 6.30 7.07 -3.92
CA SER A 106 5.55 8.05 -4.71
C SER A 106 5.99 9.49 -4.41
N LEU A 107 6.23 9.82 -3.14
CA LEU A 107 6.76 11.13 -2.75
C LEU A 107 8.17 11.36 -3.28
N TYR A 108 9.03 10.33 -3.26
CA TYR A 108 10.35 10.41 -3.88
C TYR A 108 10.25 10.64 -5.40
N SER A 109 9.42 9.87 -6.08
CA SER A 109 9.20 10.02 -7.52
C SER A 109 8.69 11.40 -7.90
N ALA A 110 7.80 11.98 -7.09
CA ALA A 110 7.26 13.34 -7.26
C ALA A 110 8.23 14.45 -6.85
N GLY A 111 9.32 14.14 -6.14
CA GLY A 111 10.27 15.10 -5.63
C GLY A 111 9.76 15.92 -4.42
N ILE A 112 8.76 15.40 -3.69
CA ILE A 112 8.09 16.08 -2.58
C ILE A 112 8.61 15.52 -1.26
N SER A 113 9.03 16.42 -0.34
CA SER A 113 9.42 16.02 1.01
C SER A 113 8.22 15.44 1.77
N PRO A 114 8.36 14.25 2.41
CA PRO A 114 7.28 13.60 3.16
C PRO A 114 6.81 14.42 4.37
N PHE A 115 7.61 15.38 4.84
CA PHE A 115 7.35 16.20 6.02
C PHE A 115 6.57 17.48 5.71
N ARG A 116 6.49 17.89 4.45
CA ARG A 116 5.78 19.11 4.07
C ARG A 116 4.31 19.07 4.50
N GLU A 117 3.82 20.19 5.03
CA GLU A 117 2.40 20.33 5.31
C GLU A 117 1.58 20.18 4.03
N ALA A 118 0.55 19.32 4.07
CA ALA A 118 -0.24 18.99 2.89
C ALA A 118 -0.82 20.23 2.20
N ARG A 119 -1.33 21.21 2.97
CA ARG A 119 -1.90 22.47 2.42
C ARG A 119 -0.91 23.31 1.60
N THR A 120 0.41 23.12 1.80
CA THR A 120 1.44 23.89 1.09
C THR A 120 1.78 23.33 -0.28
N ILE A 121 1.31 22.12 -0.60
CA ILE A 121 1.57 21.47 -1.89
C ILE A 121 0.82 22.19 -3.01
N LYS A 122 1.55 22.61 -4.03
CA LYS A 122 1.01 23.36 -5.17
C LYS A 122 0.29 22.42 -6.14
N LYS A 123 -0.60 22.93 -6.98
CA LYS A 123 -1.40 22.15 -7.92
C LYS A 123 -0.54 21.34 -8.90
N ASN A 124 0.53 21.92 -9.43
CA ASN A 124 1.45 21.22 -10.33
C ASN A 124 2.21 20.06 -9.62
N GLU A 125 2.51 20.20 -8.34
CA GLU A 125 3.11 19.13 -7.54
C GLU A 125 2.10 18.00 -7.27
N LEU A 126 0.81 18.33 -7.08
CA LEU A 126 -0.25 17.32 -6.92
C LEU A 126 -0.51 16.53 -8.20
N ILE A 127 -0.39 17.15 -9.37
CA ILE A 127 -0.45 16.44 -10.65
C ILE A 127 0.68 15.41 -10.71
N LYS A 128 1.93 15.84 -10.45
CA LYS A 128 3.09 14.94 -10.42
C LYS A 128 2.96 13.84 -9.37
N LEU A 129 2.42 14.17 -8.19
CA LEU A 129 2.21 13.19 -7.11
C LEU A 129 1.20 12.12 -7.52
N LYS A 130 0.07 12.52 -8.10
CA LYS A 130 -0.94 11.60 -8.61
C LYS A 130 -0.37 10.65 -9.67
N GLU A 131 0.36 11.18 -10.64
CA GLU A 131 1.03 10.38 -11.67
C GLU A 131 2.06 9.42 -11.07
N SER A 132 2.86 9.90 -10.10
CA SER A 132 3.85 9.10 -9.38
C SER A 132 3.20 7.95 -8.61
N ILE A 133 2.09 8.20 -7.91
CA ILE A 133 1.33 7.17 -7.20
C ILE A 133 0.89 6.07 -8.17
N VAL A 134 0.26 6.44 -9.27
CA VAL A 134 -0.24 5.48 -10.28
C VAL A 134 0.92 4.68 -10.88
N THR A 135 2.03 5.36 -11.21
CA THR A 135 3.22 4.72 -11.79
C THR A 135 3.86 3.72 -10.84
N VAL A 136 4.05 4.10 -9.57
CA VAL A 136 4.64 3.23 -8.55
C VAL A 136 3.77 2.01 -8.29
N LEU A 137 2.46 2.18 -8.20
CA LEU A 137 1.52 1.08 -7.99
C LEU A 137 1.49 0.13 -9.20
N LYS A 138 1.44 0.66 -10.44
CA LYS A 138 1.53 -0.17 -11.66
C LYS A 138 2.81 -0.99 -11.74
N LYS A 139 3.96 -0.38 -11.41
CA LYS A 139 5.24 -1.10 -11.35
C LYS A 139 5.23 -2.21 -10.31
N SER A 140 4.65 -1.93 -9.12
CA SER A 140 4.55 -2.95 -8.08
C SER A 140 3.66 -4.11 -8.50
N ILE A 141 2.50 -3.84 -9.10
CA ILE A 141 1.59 -4.88 -9.62
C ILE A 141 2.30 -5.71 -10.69
N GLY A 142 2.95 -5.08 -11.66
CA GLY A 142 3.70 -5.78 -12.71
C GLY A 142 4.91 -6.58 -12.21
N SER A 143 5.36 -6.33 -10.96
CA SER A 143 6.43 -7.09 -10.30
C SER A 143 5.91 -8.16 -9.33
N GLY A 144 4.62 -8.52 -9.39
CA GLY A 144 3.99 -9.48 -8.48
C GLY A 144 3.85 -8.97 -7.04
N GLY A 145 3.88 -7.64 -6.81
CA GLY A 145 3.78 -7.04 -5.47
C GLY A 145 5.13 -6.81 -4.79
N THR A 146 5.09 -6.56 -3.49
CA THR A 146 6.27 -6.23 -2.68
C THR A 146 6.42 -7.19 -1.52
N THR A 147 7.43 -8.05 -1.55
CA THR A 147 7.78 -8.90 -0.42
C THR A 147 9.02 -8.36 0.28
N PHE A 148 8.86 -7.99 1.54
CA PHE A 148 9.97 -7.72 2.45
C PHE A 148 10.03 -8.71 3.63
N SER A 149 8.93 -9.40 3.92
CA SER A 149 8.85 -10.43 4.97
C SER A 149 7.80 -11.51 4.66
N ASP A 150 6.52 -11.18 4.74
CA ASP A 150 5.47 -12.18 4.86
C ASP A 150 4.60 -12.35 3.61
N PHE A 151 4.55 -11.34 2.74
CA PHE A 151 3.71 -11.39 1.55
C PHE A 151 4.19 -12.49 0.60
N ARG A 152 3.24 -13.31 0.15
CA ARG A 152 3.39 -14.35 -0.90
C ARG A 152 2.14 -14.33 -1.76
N ASP A 153 2.27 -14.67 -3.03
CA ASP A 153 1.13 -14.94 -3.89
C ASP A 153 0.50 -16.33 -3.62
N LEU A 154 -0.44 -16.75 -4.45
CA LEU A 154 -1.12 -18.03 -4.27
C LEU A 154 -0.21 -19.25 -4.50
N GLU A 155 0.80 -19.09 -5.33
CA GLU A 155 1.85 -20.06 -5.64
C GLU A 155 2.95 -20.08 -4.57
N GLY A 156 2.95 -19.09 -3.65
CA GLY A 156 3.93 -18.96 -2.58
C GLY A 156 5.17 -18.15 -2.97
N GLU A 157 5.15 -17.49 -4.14
CA GLU A 157 6.26 -16.71 -4.67
C GLU A 157 6.36 -15.31 -4.06
N ASN A 158 7.56 -14.75 -4.10
CA ASN A 158 7.84 -13.40 -3.62
C ASN A 158 7.52 -12.34 -4.67
N GLY A 159 6.89 -11.26 -4.26
CA GLY A 159 6.84 -10.05 -5.08
C GLY A 159 8.20 -9.35 -5.14
N ASN A 160 8.62 -8.96 -6.33
CA ASN A 160 9.97 -8.45 -6.63
C ASN A 160 10.11 -6.93 -6.59
N PHE A 161 9.04 -6.18 -6.34
CA PHE A 161 9.13 -4.71 -6.30
C PHE A 161 10.05 -4.20 -5.19
N GLY A 162 10.22 -4.95 -4.09
CA GLY A 162 11.14 -4.61 -3.00
C GLY A 162 12.59 -4.36 -3.45
N LEU A 163 13.04 -5.03 -4.51
CA LEU A 163 14.37 -4.85 -5.11
C LEU A 163 14.50 -3.55 -5.92
N GLN A 164 13.36 -2.98 -6.35
CA GLN A 164 13.29 -1.80 -7.21
C GLN A 164 13.03 -0.50 -6.44
N THR A 165 12.90 -0.56 -5.09
CA THR A 165 12.66 0.64 -4.28
C THR A 165 13.82 1.62 -4.39
N ASN A 166 13.48 2.92 -4.39
CA ASN A 166 14.46 4.01 -4.47
C ASN A 166 14.86 4.54 -3.11
N VAL A 167 13.91 4.60 -2.17
CA VAL A 167 14.16 5.12 -0.81
C VAL A 167 13.76 4.12 0.28
N TYR A 168 12.68 3.36 0.09
CA TYR A 168 12.16 2.48 1.13
C TYR A 168 13.16 1.37 1.49
N ARG A 169 13.48 1.23 2.81
CA ARG A 169 14.51 0.32 3.34
C ARG A 169 15.93 0.53 2.78
N ARG A 170 16.23 1.74 2.32
CA ARG A 170 17.55 2.09 1.79
C ARG A 170 18.30 3.12 2.64
N THR A 171 17.97 3.27 3.90
CA THR A 171 18.65 4.16 4.85
C THR A 171 20.16 3.97 4.80
N GLY A 172 20.92 5.05 4.70
CA GLY A 172 22.39 5.04 4.62
C GLY A 172 22.96 4.59 3.27
N ARG A 173 22.12 4.22 2.29
CA ARG A 173 22.55 3.94 0.91
C ARG A 173 22.43 5.19 0.06
N GLU A 174 23.26 5.28 -0.96
CA GLU A 174 23.21 6.38 -1.92
C GLU A 174 21.89 6.44 -2.68
N CYS A 175 21.37 7.64 -2.84
CA CYS A 175 20.23 7.93 -3.72
C CYS A 175 20.62 7.64 -5.18
N ARG A 176 19.86 6.79 -5.85
CA ARG A 176 20.11 6.42 -7.25
C ARG A 176 20.08 7.59 -8.23
N LYS A 177 19.50 8.74 -7.84
CA LYS A 177 19.40 9.93 -8.70
C LYS A 177 20.51 10.95 -8.45
N CYS A 178 20.94 11.17 -7.20
CA CYS A 178 21.82 12.27 -6.86
C CYS A 178 23.01 11.91 -5.97
N GLY A 179 23.18 10.64 -5.60
CA GLY A 179 24.27 10.14 -4.75
C GLY A 179 24.15 10.48 -3.26
N ASN A 180 23.27 11.40 -2.85
CA ASN A 180 23.11 11.74 -1.44
C ASN A 180 22.54 10.57 -0.65
N LEU A 181 22.88 10.44 0.62
CA LEU A 181 22.41 9.34 1.44
C LEU A 181 20.90 9.42 1.71
N ILE A 182 20.24 8.27 1.66
CA ILE A 182 18.83 8.14 2.04
C ILE A 182 18.72 8.21 3.56
N GLU A 183 17.87 9.09 4.03
CA GLU A 183 17.59 9.27 5.45
C GLU A 183 16.33 8.54 5.89
N ARG A 184 16.21 8.35 7.21
CA ARG A 184 15.05 7.73 7.84
C ARG A 184 14.63 8.48 9.10
N GLN A 185 13.32 8.78 9.19
CA GLN A 185 12.69 9.33 10.39
C GLN A 185 11.30 8.70 10.58
N LYS A 186 10.64 8.91 11.72
CA LYS A 186 9.26 8.46 11.94
C LYS A 186 8.27 9.60 11.69
N ILE A 187 7.20 9.32 10.95
CA ILE A 187 6.00 10.16 10.84
C ILE A 187 4.82 9.31 11.32
N THR A 188 4.07 9.81 12.30
CA THR A 188 2.89 9.11 12.87
C THR A 188 3.16 7.64 13.22
N GLY A 189 4.32 7.37 13.85
CA GLY A 189 4.71 6.03 14.26
C GLY A 189 5.26 5.11 13.14
N ARG A 190 5.24 5.55 11.86
CA ARG A 190 5.72 4.77 10.72
C ARG A 190 7.08 5.27 10.23
N SER A 191 8.00 4.36 9.93
CA SER A 191 9.28 4.70 9.29
C SER A 191 9.04 5.39 7.95
N THR A 192 9.72 6.47 7.73
CA THR A 192 9.68 7.30 6.53
C THR A 192 11.08 7.38 5.96
N HIS A 193 11.24 7.04 4.69
CA HIS A 193 12.53 7.05 4.01
C HIS A 193 12.46 8.08 2.88
N TRP A 194 13.49 8.93 2.77
CA TRP A 194 13.52 9.99 1.76
C TRP A 194 14.96 10.38 1.39
N CYS A 195 15.09 11.05 0.26
CA CYS A 195 16.33 11.70 -0.13
C CYS A 195 16.24 13.21 0.17
N PRO A 196 17.02 13.77 1.11
CA PRO A 196 16.92 15.19 1.49
C PRO A 196 17.32 16.15 0.36
N LYS A 197 18.08 15.70 -0.63
CA LYS A 197 18.48 16.50 -1.79
C LYS A 197 17.42 16.49 -2.89
N CYS A 198 16.77 15.35 -3.17
CA CYS A 198 15.81 15.23 -4.26
C CYS A 198 14.38 15.66 -3.89
N GLN A 199 14.03 15.63 -2.60
CA GLN A 199 12.67 15.89 -2.13
C GLN A 199 12.64 17.21 -1.35
N LYS A 200 11.89 18.18 -1.86
CA LYS A 200 11.76 19.55 -1.30
C LYS A 200 10.37 19.78 -0.72
#